data_4c40898136ac2876473434c96ef4f7dc
#
_entry.id   4c40898136ac2876473434c96ef4f7dc
#
_cell.length_a   1.000
_cell.length_b   1.000
_cell.length_c   1.000
_cell.angle_alpha   90.00
_cell.angle_beta   90.00
_cell.angle_gamma   90.00
#
_symmetry.space_group_name_H-M   'P 1'
#
loop_
_entity.id
_entity.type
_entity.pdbx_description
1 polymer ?
#
loop_
_entity_poly.entity_id
_entity_poly.type
_entity_poly.pdbx_seq_one_letter_code
_entity_poly.pdbx_strand_id
1 'polypeptide(L)'
;MKKDSKFWKSELILGVVCILTNSSYAQEKHTEYYNQVWLGYFNQTRFSDKWGVWVDLHLRTKEDFFTNFSQSILRFGLTYYLNDATKLTAGYAYVSNYPADNHEGVTQPEHRAWQQIQWHNKYAKIRTMQWLRLEEKFKRKILNESELASGYTFNYKMRYNFYLQAPLSKKGIQPNTLSVVVNDEVHINFGKQIVYNYFDQNRFFLGLSFQTSTTDNLQFGYMNLFQQLAPGNQYKMVNAARIFYFHNIDLRKK
;
A
#
# COMPACT_ATOMS: atom_id res chain seq x y z
N MET A 1 0.77 68.16 -7.66
CA MET A 1 0.19 67.05 -8.45
C MET A 1 -0.06 65.85 -7.51
N LYS A 2 -1.24 65.71 -6.98
CA LYS A 2 -1.69 64.54 -6.24
C LYS A 2 -2.39 63.61 -7.26
N LYS A 3 -1.72 62.52 -7.61
CA LYS A 3 -2.24 61.52 -8.55
C LYS A 3 -2.99 60.42 -7.79
N ASP A 4 -4.21 60.26 -8.18
CA ASP A 4 -5.29 59.44 -7.65
C ASP A 4 -4.92 58.03 -7.16
N SER A 5 -4.96 57.86 -5.84
CA SER A 5 -4.89 56.55 -5.16
C SER A 5 -6.21 55.76 -5.19
N LYS A 6 -7.25 56.30 -5.82
CA LYS A 6 -8.61 55.67 -5.88
C LYS A 6 -8.71 54.61 -6.97
N PHE A 7 -7.96 54.75 -8.08
CA PHE A 7 -8.06 53.84 -9.22
C PHE A 7 -7.51 52.46 -8.90
N TRP A 8 -6.42 52.39 -8.15
CA TRP A 8 -5.77 51.11 -7.79
C TRP A 8 -6.58 50.28 -6.76
N LYS A 9 -7.40 50.94 -5.92
CA LYS A 9 -8.21 50.21 -4.94
C LYS A 9 -9.43 49.53 -5.58
N SER A 10 -9.99 50.08 -6.64
CA SER A 10 -11.13 49.47 -7.36
C SER A 10 -10.73 48.25 -8.18
N GLU A 11 -9.55 48.27 -8.80
CA GLU A 11 -8.99 47.14 -9.56
C GLU A 11 -8.63 45.97 -8.64
N LEU A 12 -8.09 46.25 -7.46
CA LEU A 12 -7.74 45.22 -6.47
C LEU A 12 -8.98 44.55 -5.87
N ILE A 13 -10.06 45.33 -5.64
CA ILE A 13 -11.35 44.79 -5.15
C ILE A 13 -12.02 43.95 -6.23
N LEU A 14 -11.97 44.37 -7.50
CA LEU A 14 -12.50 43.58 -8.61
C LEU A 14 -11.76 42.25 -8.79
N GLY A 15 -10.42 42.26 -8.68
CA GLY A 15 -9.60 41.06 -8.72
C GLY A 15 -9.88 40.07 -7.59
N VAL A 16 -10.11 40.57 -6.37
CA VAL A 16 -10.45 39.73 -5.20
C VAL A 16 -11.85 39.16 -5.32
N VAL A 17 -12.83 39.94 -5.83
CA VAL A 17 -14.20 39.46 -6.06
C VAL A 17 -14.24 38.39 -7.15
N CYS A 18 -13.46 38.52 -8.23
CA CYS A 18 -13.36 37.47 -9.26
C CYS A 18 -12.73 36.17 -8.74
N ILE A 19 -11.84 36.22 -7.74
CA ILE A 19 -11.27 35.02 -7.12
C ILE A 19 -12.29 34.33 -6.21
N LEU A 20 -13.19 35.08 -5.57
CA LEU A 20 -14.20 34.55 -4.66
C LEU A 20 -15.47 34.01 -5.36
N THR A 21 -15.68 34.33 -6.64
CA THR A 21 -16.87 33.87 -7.39
C THR A 21 -16.64 32.59 -8.18
N ASN A 22 -15.43 32.01 -8.17
CA ASN A 22 -15.25 30.64 -8.61
C ASN A 22 -15.85 29.70 -7.57
N SER A 23 -17.17 29.55 -7.58
CA SER A 23 -17.87 28.46 -6.94
C SER A 23 -17.34 27.19 -7.62
N SER A 24 -16.27 26.63 -7.06
CA SER A 24 -15.89 25.28 -7.39
C SER A 24 -17.09 24.42 -7.02
N TYR A 25 -17.84 23.95 -7.99
CA TYR A 25 -18.78 22.87 -7.79
C TYR A 25 -17.95 21.69 -7.33
N ALA A 26 -17.78 21.58 -6.01
CA ALA A 26 -17.14 20.45 -5.40
C ALA A 26 -18.04 19.25 -5.71
N GLN A 27 -17.58 18.39 -6.60
CA GLN A 27 -18.26 17.16 -6.93
C GLN A 27 -18.53 16.41 -5.62
N GLU A 28 -19.79 16.04 -5.37
CA GLU A 28 -20.18 15.34 -4.14
C GLU A 28 -19.33 14.07 -3.99
N LYS A 29 -18.63 13.96 -2.86
CA LYS A 29 -17.77 12.82 -2.56
C LYS A 29 -18.61 11.73 -1.91
N HIS A 30 -18.62 10.57 -2.52
CA HIS A 30 -19.24 9.38 -1.95
C HIS A 30 -18.16 8.48 -1.35
N THR A 31 -18.28 8.12 -0.06
CA THR A 31 -17.33 7.25 0.65
C THR A 31 -18.06 6.04 1.22
N GLU A 32 -17.61 4.86 0.84
CA GLU A 32 -18.09 3.59 1.38
C GLU A 32 -17.14 3.09 2.47
N TYR A 33 -17.69 2.47 3.53
CA TYR A 33 -16.94 2.00 4.69
C TYR A 33 -17.04 0.48 4.80
N TYR A 34 -15.89 -0.16 5.06
CA TYR A 34 -15.78 -1.62 5.18
C TYR A 34 -14.91 -2.00 6.38
N ASN A 35 -15.24 -3.15 7.00
CA ASN A 35 -14.45 -3.77 8.05
C ASN A 35 -13.89 -5.10 7.54
N GLN A 36 -12.58 -5.32 7.66
CA GLN A 36 -11.90 -6.49 7.10
C GLN A 36 -10.89 -7.09 8.08
N VAL A 37 -10.50 -8.35 7.82
CA VAL A 37 -9.30 -8.95 8.38
C VAL A 37 -8.28 -9.17 7.28
N TRP A 38 -7.04 -8.74 7.52
CA TRP A 38 -5.94 -8.93 6.59
C TRP A 38 -4.90 -9.85 7.21
N LEU A 39 -4.75 -11.03 6.64
CA LEU A 39 -3.74 -12.00 7.01
C LEU A 39 -2.59 -11.95 6.01
N GLY A 40 -1.36 -12.13 6.48
CA GLY A 40 -0.19 -12.16 5.62
C GLY A 40 0.93 -13.03 6.19
N TYR A 41 1.57 -13.77 5.30
CA TYR A 41 2.81 -14.48 5.56
C TYR A 41 3.89 -13.93 4.63
N PHE A 42 5.05 -13.61 5.18
CA PHE A 42 6.21 -13.10 4.45
C PHE A 42 7.43 -13.93 4.75
N ASN A 43 8.04 -14.47 3.71
CA ASN A 43 9.34 -15.12 3.82
C ASN A 43 10.37 -14.33 3.03
N GLN A 44 11.53 -14.12 3.66
CA GLN A 44 12.72 -13.62 3.01
C GLN A 44 13.88 -14.54 3.40
N THR A 45 14.40 -15.26 2.41
CA THR A 45 15.53 -16.17 2.61
C THR A 45 16.74 -15.64 1.87
N ARG A 46 17.80 -15.31 2.60
CA ARG A 46 19.10 -14.92 2.06
C ARG A 46 20.01 -16.14 2.04
N PHE A 47 20.43 -16.58 0.86
CA PHE A 47 21.24 -17.79 0.70
C PHE A 47 22.70 -17.50 0.32
N SER A 48 23.04 -16.27 -0.03
CA SER A 48 24.42 -15.82 -0.25
C SER A 48 24.58 -14.34 0.13
N ASP A 49 25.80 -13.80 0.05
CA ASP A 49 26.07 -12.39 0.32
C ASP A 49 25.30 -11.46 -0.61
N LYS A 50 25.02 -11.90 -1.82
CA LYS A 50 24.38 -11.10 -2.87
C LYS A 50 22.95 -11.51 -3.18
N TRP A 51 22.54 -12.74 -2.89
CA TRP A 51 21.29 -13.28 -3.38
C TRP A 51 20.38 -13.84 -2.29
N GLY A 52 19.09 -13.68 -2.51
CA GLY A 52 18.01 -14.24 -1.71
C GLY A 52 16.73 -14.32 -2.49
N VAL A 53 15.70 -14.83 -1.85
CA VAL A 53 14.34 -14.93 -2.39
C VAL A 53 13.35 -14.25 -1.47
N TRP A 54 12.25 -13.80 -2.07
CA TRP A 54 11.09 -13.23 -1.42
C TRP A 54 9.86 -14.04 -1.79
N VAL A 55 9.08 -14.43 -0.78
CA VAL A 55 7.76 -15.04 -0.98
C VAL A 55 6.80 -14.37 -0.01
N ASP A 56 5.63 -13.94 -0.47
CA ASP A 56 4.55 -13.52 0.43
C ASP A 56 3.18 -14.01 -0.04
N LEU A 57 2.35 -14.28 0.94
CA LEU A 57 0.97 -14.71 0.81
C LEU A 57 0.09 -13.74 1.58
N HIS A 58 -0.99 -13.28 0.97
CA HIS A 58 -1.99 -12.45 1.65
C HIS A 58 -3.37 -13.03 1.43
N LEU A 59 -4.18 -12.91 2.46
CA LEU A 59 -5.61 -13.20 2.42
C LEU A 59 -6.33 -12.03 3.07
N ARG A 60 -7.33 -11.51 2.39
CA ARG A 60 -8.17 -10.42 2.87
C ARG A 60 -9.61 -10.87 2.85
N THR A 61 -10.30 -10.65 3.95
CA THR A 61 -11.72 -10.91 4.02
C THR A 61 -12.52 -9.75 3.45
N LYS A 62 -13.80 -9.97 3.26
CA LYS A 62 -14.80 -8.97 2.92
C LYS A 62 -15.47 -8.45 4.20
N GLU A 63 -16.66 -7.92 4.11
CA GLU A 63 -17.50 -7.34 5.17
C GLU A 63 -17.53 -8.17 6.46
N ASP A 64 -17.83 -7.51 7.58
CA ASP A 64 -18.01 -8.12 8.91
C ASP A 64 -16.85 -9.00 9.39
N PHE A 65 -15.64 -8.59 9.01
CA PHE A 65 -14.35 -9.21 9.34
C PHE A 65 -14.13 -10.64 8.83
N PHE A 66 -15.13 -11.51 8.81
CA PHE A 66 -14.94 -12.95 8.56
C PHE A 66 -15.79 -13.52 7.41
N THR A 67 -16.73 -12.77 6.86
CA THR A 67 -17.55 -13.25 5.76
C THR A 67 -16.84 -13.06 4.43
N ASN A 68 -16.69 -14.15 3.67
CA ASN A 68 -16.13 -14.18 2.34
C ASN A 68 -14.71 -13.57 2.20
N PHE A 69 -14.09 -13.83 1.05
CA PHE A 69 -12.80 -13.27 0.70
C PHE A 69 -12.97 -12.09 -0.25
N SER A 70 -12.20 -11.03 -0.03
CA SER A 70 -12.07 -9.89 -0.92
C SER A 70 -10.91 -10.10 -1.90
N GLN A 71 -9.75 -10.57 -1.39
CA GLN A 71 -8.56 -10.71 -2.22
C GLN A 71 -7.59 -11.75 -1.65
N SER A 72 -6.97 -12.53 -2.54
CA SER A 72 -5.77 -13.28 -2.22
C SER A 72 -4.60 -12.85 -3.11
N ILE A 73 -3.38 -12.90 -2.57
CA ILE A 73 -2.16 -12.52 -3.30
C ILE A 73 -1.10 -13.57 -3.01
N LEU A 74 -0.52 -14.12 -4.08
CA LEU A 74 0.73 -14.87 -4.04
C LEU A 74 1.79 -14.05 -4.76
N ARG A 75 2.91 -13.77 -4.07
CA ARG A 75 4.02 -13.01 -4.64
C ARG A 75 5.33 -13.73 -4.39
N PHE A 76 6.19 -13.74 -5.40
CA PHE A 76 7.56 -14.21 -5.29
C PHE A 76 8.49 -13.24 -6.01
N GLY A 77 9.79 -13.28 -5.64
CA GLY A 77 10.80 -12.44 -6.25
C GLY A 77 12.22 -12.92 -5.92
N LEU A 78 13.14 -12.54 -6.79
CA LEU A 78 14.56 -12.69 -6.59
C LEU A 78 15.11 -11.39 -5.99
N THR A 79 15.88 -11.52 -4.91
CA THR A 79 16.45 -10.39 -4.17
C THR A 79 17.96 -10.33 -4.38
N TYR A 80 18.47 -9.14 -4.74
CA TYR A 80 19.87 -8.82 -4.82
C TYR A 80 20.26 -7.84 -3.71
N TYR A 81 21.20 -8.20 -2.85
CA TYR A 81 21.69 -7.37 -1.75
C TYR A 81 22.83 -6.48 -2.23
N LEU A 82 22.60 -5.16 -2.26
CA LEU A 82 23.65 -4.17 -2.49
C LEU A 82 24.61 -4.15 -1.30
N ASN A 83 24.04 -4.18 -0.11
CA ASN A 83 24.69 -4.33 1.18
C ASN A 83 23.70 -4.93 2.19
N ASP A 84 24.06 -5.04 3.48
CA ASP A 84 23.17 -5.61 4.49
C ASP A 84 21.95 -4.72 4.82
N ALA A 85 22.03 -3.43 4.51
CA ALA A 85 20.93 -2.49 4.74
C ALA A 85 20.06 -2.26 3.50
N THR A 86 20.56 -2.48 2.28
CA THR A 86 19.89 -2.11 1.02
C THR A 86 19.83 -3.28 0.06
N LYS A 87 18.66 -3.53 -0.49
CA LYS A 87 18.41 -4.60 -1.45
C LYS A 87 17.45 -4.19 -2.55
N LEU A 88 17.64 -4.83 -3.71
CA LEU A 88 16.74 -4.77 -4.85
C LEU A 88 15.98 -6.10 -4.93
N THR A 89 14.72 -6.06 -5.30
CA THR A 89 13.94 -7.28 -5.55
C THR A 89 13.13 -7.08 -6.82
N ALA A 90 13.12 -8.08 -7.68
CA ALA A 90 12.24 -8.14 -8.84
C ALA A 90 11.47 -9.45 -8.84
N GLY A 91 10.22 -9.44 -9.27
CA GLY A 91 9.40 -10.62 -9.20
C GLY A 91 8.04 -10.49 -9.84
N TYR A 92 7.20 -11.43 -9.49
CA TYR A 92 5.86 -11.56 -10.02
C TYR A 92 4.86 -11.79 -8.89
N ALA A 93 3.64 -11.29 -9.07
CA ALA A 93 2.51 -11.55 -8.19
C ALA A 93 1.28 -11.97 -8.99
N TYR A 94 0.59 -12.97 -8.48
CA TYR A 94 -0.75 -13.34 -8.89
C TYR A 94 -1.74 -12.89 -7.84
N VAL A 95 -2.79 -12.19 -8.28
CA VAL A 95 -3.82 -11.64 -7.41
C VAL A 95 -5.18 -12.16 -7.88
N SER A 96 -5.94 -12.74 -6.96
CA SER A 96 -7.35 -13.06 -7.18
C SER A 96 -8.19 -12.02 -6.46
N ASN A 97 -8.95 -11.24 -7.23
CA ASN A 97 -9.97 -10.34 -6.69
C ASN A 97 -11.30 -11.10 -6.71
N TYR A 98 -11.80 -11.48 -5.54
CA TYR A 98 -13.05 -12.24 -5.41
C TYR A 98 -14.26 -11.34 -5.62
N PRO A 99 -15.43 -11.92 -5.94
CA PRO A 99 -16.68 -11.18 -6.08
C PRO A 99 -17.01 -10.46 -4.78
N ALA A 100 -16.75 -9.19 -4.72
CA ALA A 100 -16.90 -8.43 -3.49
C ALA A 100 -17.38 -7.00 -3.77
N ASP A 101 -16.47 -6.10 -3.98
CA ASP A 101 -16.75 -4.69 -3.85
C ASP A 101 -17.03 -3.99 -5.20
N ASN A 102 -16.42 -4.48 -6.28
CA ASN A 102 -16.42 -3.79 -7.57
C ASN A 102 -16.99 -4.63 -8.73
N HIS A 103 -17.27 -5.90 -8.47
CA HIS A 103 -17.83 -6.83 -9.46
C HIS A 103 -18.48 -8.00 -8.74
N GLU A 104 -19.69 -8.27 -9.07
CA GLU A 104 -20.43 -9.42 -8.58
C GLU A 104 -20.16 -10.65 -9.49
N GLY A 105 -20.23 -11.83 -8.93
CA GLY A 105 -20.29 -13.09 -9.65
C GLY A 105 -18.96 -13.74 -10.04
N VAL A 106 -17.93 -13.03 -10.51
CA VAL A 106 -16.69 -13.65 -11.01
C VAL A 106 -15.44 -13.25 -10.22
N THR A 107 -14.54 -14.21 -10.00
CA THR A 107 -13.19 -13.92 -9.50
C THR A 107 -12.36 -13.32 -10.63
N GLN A 108 -11.80 -12.13 -10.42
CA GLN A 108 -11.03 -11.39 -11.42
C GLN A 108 -9.52 -11.57 -11.18
N PRO A 109 -8.82 -12.33 -12.06
CA PRO A 109 -7.36 -12.49 -11.97
C PRO A 109 -6.61 -11.21 -12.33
N GLU A 110 -5.51 -10.99 -11.64
CA GLU A 110 -4.58 -9.91 -11.94
C GLU A 110 -3.14 -10.42 -11.84
N HIS A 111 -2.35 -10.14 -12.88
CA HIS A 111 -0.92 -10.44 -12.96
C HIS A 111 -0.12 -9.17 -12.74
N ARG A 112 0.95 -9.24 -11.95
CA ARG A 112 1.82 -8.09 -11.67
C ARG A 112 3.28 -8.50 -11.79
N ALA A 113 4.01 -7.92 -12.74
CA ALA A 113 5.45 -7.82 -12.59
C ALA A 113 5.75 -6.69 -11.59
N TRP A 114 6.82 -6.81 -10.79
CA TRP A 114 7.16 -5.79 -9.82
C TRP A 114 8.66 -5.71 -9.57
N GLN A 115 9.12 -4.49 -9.26
CA GLN A 115 10.50 -4.20 -8.89
C GLN A 115 10.48 -3.32 -7.64
N GLN A 116 11.43 -3.54 -6.74
CA GLN A 116 11.51 -2.83 -5.47
C GLN A 116 12.95 -2.53 -5.09
N ILE A 117 13.18 -1.33 -4.59
CA ILE A 117 14.34 -1.02 -3.75
C ILE A 117 13.87 -0.90 -2.30
N GLN A 118 14.58 -1.53 -1.38
CA GLN A 118 14.29 -1.47 0.06
C GLN A 118 15.56 -1.17 0.82
N TRP A 119 15.46 -0.27 1.81
CA TRP A 119 16.56 0.08 2.70
C TRP A 119 16.11 0.19 4.14
N HIS A 120 17.04 -0.11 5.03
CA HIS A 120 16.86 -0.12 6.47
C HIS A 120 17.83 0.87 7.13
N ASN A 121 17.35 1.59 8.14
CA ASN A 121 18.20 2.39 9.00
C ASN A 121 17.95 2.03 10.47
N LYS A 122 18.98 2.14 11.28
CA LYS A 122 18.91 1.89 12.71
C LYS A 122 19.38 3.16 13.44
N TYR A 123 18.50 3.71 14.27
CA TYR A 123 18.77 4.89 15.09
C TYR A 123 18.65 4.49 16.56
N ALA A 124 19.79 4.38 17.27
CA ALA A 124 19.80 3.90 18.64
C ALA A 124 18.99 2.59 18.81
N LYS A 125 17.77 2.67 19.35
CA LYS A 125 16.87 1.52 19.55
C LYS A 125 15.78 1.40 18.49
N ILE A 126 15.54 2.45 17.71
CA ILE A 126 14.47 2.48 16.69
C ILE A 126 15.01 1.92 15.38
N ARG A 127 14.21 1.11 14.70
CA ARG A 127 14.46 0.65 13.33
C ARG A 127 13.48 1.31 12.37
N THR A 128 13.98 1.79 11.26
CA THR A 128 13.14 2.19 10.13
C THR A 128 13.44 1.33 8.91
N MET A 129 12.43 1.12 8.11
CA MET A 129 12.54 0.46 6.81
C MET A 129 11.69 1.24 5.83
N GLN A 130 12.25 1.49 4.67
CA GLN A 130 11.55 2.16 3.58
C GLN A 130 11.71 1.32 2.32
N TRP A 131 10.74 1.39 1.44
CA TRP A 131 10.87 0.84 0.11
C TRP A 131 10.04 1.63 -0.90
N LEU A 132 10.54 1.62 -2.14
CA LEU A 132 9.85 2.10 -3.32
C LEU A 132 9.64 0.91 -4.24
N ARG A 133 8.39 0.70 -4.70
CA ARG A 133 8.01 -0.40 -5.60
C ARG A 133 7.27 0.12 -6.80
N LEU A 134 7.65 -0.37 -7.97
CA LEU A 134 6.90 -0.25 -9.20
C LEU A 134 6.19 -1.58 -9.47
N GLU A 135 4.91 -1.54 -9.82
CA GLU A 135 4.11 -2.68 -10.24
C GLU A 135 3.51 -2.42 -11.63
N GLU A 136 3.66 -3.37 -12.52
CA GLU A 136 3.02 -3.43 -13.85
C GLU A 136 1.82 -4.36 -13.72
N LYS A 137 0.62 -3.78 -13.75
CA LYS A 137 -0.61 -4.48 -13.43
C LYS A 137 -1.39 -4.83 -14.68
N PHE A 138 -1.61 -6.12 -14.90
CA PHE A 138 -2.46 -6.68 -15.95
C PHE A 138 -3.68 -7.31 -15.29
N LYS A 139 -4.79 -6.59 -15.27
CA LYS A 139 -6.03 -7.05 -14.64
C LYS A 139 -6.98 -7.54 -15.72
N ARG A 140 -7.50 -8.79 -15.57
CA ARG A 140 -8.43 -9.39 -16.52
C ARG A 140 -9.68 -8.53 -16.66
N LYS A 141 -10.17 -8.33 -17.88
CA LYS A 141 -11.43 -7.62 -18.11
C LYS A 141 -12.61 -8.49 -17.70
N ILE A 142 -13.68 -7.88 -17.23
CA ILE A 142 -14.97 -8.52 -16.94
C ILE A 142 -15.90 -8.21 -18.10
N LEU A 143 -16.61 -9.21 -18.57
CA LEU A 143 -17.64 -9.08 -19.60
C LEU A 143 -19.01 -8.80 -18.98
N ASN A 144 -19.39 -9.62 -18.00
CA ASN A 144 -20.63 -9.52 -17.24
C ASN A 144 -20.44 -10.18 -15.86
N GLU A 145 -21.50 -10.31 -15.08
CA GLU A 145 -21.45 -10.87 -13.72
C GLU A 145 -20.96 -12.32 -13.63
N SER A 146 -21.04 -13.09 -14.71
CA SER A 146 -20.68 -14.52 -14.74
C SER A 146 -19.44 -14.83 -15.57
N GLU A 147 -18.95 -13.89 -16.38
CA GLU A 147 -17.91 -14.16 -17.38
C GLU A 147 -16.80 -13.10 -17.42
N LEU A 148 -15.59 -13.58 -17.62
CA LEU A 148 -14.43 -12.74 -17.91
C LEU A 148 -14.33 -12.46 -19.41
N ALA A 149 -14.15 -11.19 -19.78
CA ALA A 149 -13.87 -10.79 -21.16
C ALA A 149 -12.47 -11.22 -21.60
N SER A 150 -12.23 -11.23 -22.90
CA SER A 150 -10.88 -11.36 -23.46
C SER A 150 -10.02 -10.12 -23.15
N GLY A 151 -8.69 -10.33 -22.95
CA GLY A 151 -7.71 -9.26 -22.75
C GLY A 151 -7.66 -8.73 -21.30
N TYR A 152 -6.80 -7.73 -21.13
CA TYR A 152 -6.46 -7.13 -19.84
C TYR A 152 -6.57 -5.61 -19.89
N THR A 153 -6.85 -5.00 -18.77
CA THR A 153 -6.52 -3.59 -18.51
C THR A 153 -5.09 -3.53 -18.00
N PHE A 154 -4.39 -2.46 -18.35
CA PHE A 154 -2.99 -2.27 -17.94
C PHE A 154 -2.78 -0.90 -17.31
N ASN A 155 -2.12 -0.88 -16.15
CA ASN A 155 -1.62 0.35 -15.55
C ASN A 155 -0.35 0.07 -14.73
N TYR A 156 0.43 1.11 -14.56
CA TYR A 156 1.51 1.13 -13.59
C TYR A 156 1.00 1.57 -12.22
N LYS A 157 1.62 1.04 -11.17
CA LYS A 157 1.40 1.50 -9.80
C LYS A 157 2.74 1.68 -9.11
N MET A 158 3.00 2.89 -8.65
CA MET A 158 4.13 3.18 -7.78
C MET A 158 3.66 3.17 -6.33
N ARG A 159 4.46 2.59 -5.44
CA ARG A 159 4.17 2.48 -4.03
C ARG A 159 5.39 2.90 -3.24
N TYR A 160 5.19 3.79 -2.27
CA TYR A 160 6.20 4.15 -1.28
C TYR A 160 5.73 3.76 0.10
N ASN A 161 6.61 3.14 0.88
CA ASN A 161 6.34 2.68 2.23
C ASN A 161 7.37 3.22 3.20
N PHE A 162 6.89 3.70 4.33
CA PHE A 162 7.67 4.03 5.51
C PHE A 162 7.22 3.15 6.68
N TYR A 163 8.18 2.50 7.32
CA TYR A 163 7.96 1.62 8.47
C TYR A 163 8.89 2.05 9.61
N LEU A 164 8.33 2.13 10.81
CA LEU A 164 9.05 2.43 12.04
C LEU A 164 8.71 1.38 13.09
N GLN A 165 9.73 0.87 13.77
CA GLN A 165 9.59 -0.06 14.88
C GLN A 165 10.38 0.45 16.08
N ALA A 166 9.69 0.62 17.23
CA ALA A 166 10.25 1.08 18.49
C ALA A 166 10.03 0.00 19.57
N PRO A 167 11.11 -0.57 20.14
CA PRO A 167 10.97 -1.60 21.17
C PRO A 167 10.41 -1.01 22.46
N LEU A 168 9.49 -1.74 23.09
CA LEU A 168 8.95 -1.40 24.41
C LEU A 168 9.89 -1.82 25.56
N SER A 169 10.82 -2.72 25.27
CA SER A 169 11.79 -3.22 26.24
C SER A 169 13.13 -2.49 26.15
N LYS A 170 13.80 -2.26 27.30
CA LYS A 170 15.18 -1.79 27.36
C LYS A 170 16.16 -2.74 26.66
N LYS A 171 15.82 -4.02 26.52
CA LYS A 171 16.61 -5.04 25.82
C LYS A 171 16.66 -4.83 24.30
N GLY A 172 15.82 -3.95 23.75
CA GLY A 172 15.73 -3.72 22.30
C GLY A 172 14.86 -4.77 21.60
N ILE A 173 15.10 -4.95 20.29
CA ILE A 173 14.37 -5.91 19.43
C ILE A 173 15.15 -7.22 19.43
N GLN A 174 14.68 -8.18 20.21
CA GLN A 174 15.25 -9.54 20.35
C GLN A 174 14.13 -10.55 20.68
N PRO A 175 14.40 -11.86 20.64
CA PRO A 175 13.39 -12.87 20.94
C PRO A 175 12.63 -12.58 22.25
N ASN A 176 11.33 -12.84 22.25
CA ASN A 176 10.39 -12.60 23.37
C ASN A 176 10.25 -11.11 23.76
N THR A 177 10.40 -10.18 22.80
CA THR A 177 10.16 -8.74 23.05
C THR A 177 9.07 -8.18 22.16
N LEU A 178 8.35 -7.19 22.70
CA LEU A 178 7.34 -6.42 21.99
C LEU A 178 7.91 -5.08 21.52
N SER A 179 7.44 -4.63 20.38
CA SER A 179 7.70 -3.30 19.82
C SER A 179 6.40 -2.67 19.35
N VAL A 180 6.30 -1.35 19.42
CA VAL A 180 5.29 -0.59 18.68
C VAL A 180 5.73 -0.46 17.23
N VAL A 181 4.79 -0.60 16.32
CA VAL A 181 5.00 -0.44 14.88
C VAL A 181 4.05 0.60 14.32
N VAL A 182 4.62 1.54 13.59
CA VAL A 182 3.90 2.48 12.72
C VAL A 182 4.34 2.23 11.29
N ASN A 183 3.38 2.13 10.39
CA ASN A 183 3.66 1.95 8.97
C ASN A 183 2.69 2.78 8.14
N ASP A 184 3.22 3.52 7.18
CA ASP A 184 2.44 4.28 6.21
C ASP A 184 2.86 3.91 4.80
N GLU A 185 1.88 3.74 3.92
CA GLU A 185 2.12 3.33 2.54
C GLU A 185 1.21 4.09 1.58
N VAL A 186 1.81 4.82 0.64
CA VAL A 186 1.11 5.59 -0.39
C VAL A 186 1.24 4.89 -1.73
N HIS A 187 0.15 4.84 -2.48
CA HIS A 187 0.08 4.25 -3.82
C HIS A 187 -0.36 5.30 -4.84
N ILE A 188 0.35 5.36 -5.95
CA ILE A 188 0.07 6.22 -7.10
C ILE A 188 -0.10 5.35 -8.34
N ASN A 189 -1.23 5.51 -9.04
CA ASN A 189 -1.45 4.90 -10.34
C ASN A 189 -1.00 5.83 -11.46
N PHE A 190 -0.53 5.26 -12.56
CA PHE A 190 -0.27 6.02 -13.80
C PHE A 190 -0.36 5.10 -15.02
N GLY A 191 -0.54 5.71 -16.19
CA GLY A 191 -0.74 5.02 -17.47
C GLY A 191 -1.95 5.56 -18.23
N LYS A 192 -2.08 5.15 -19.47
CA LYS A 192 -3.12 5.67 -20.40
C LYS A 192 -4.56 5.45 -19.93
N GLN A 193 -4.79 4.44 -19.09
CA GLN A 193 -6.13 4.10 -18.59
C GLN A 193 -6.48 4.78 -17.26
N ILE A 194 -5.56 5.55 -16.68
CA ILE A 194 -5.78 6.30 -15.45
C ILE A 194 -6.24 7.70 -15.81
N VAL A 195 -7.44 8.07 -15.40
CA VAL A 195 -8.06 9.37 -15.71
C VAL A 195 -8.16 10.24 -14.47
N TYR A 196 -8.73 9.73 -13.38
CA TYR A 196 -9.02 10.52 -12.17
C TYR A 196 -8.29 10.04 -10.92
N ASN A 197 -8.02 8.73 -10.81
CA ASN A 197 -7.45 8.11 -9.61
C ASN A 197 -5.92 7.93 -9.72
N TYR A 198 -5.20 9.00 -10.02
CA TYR A 198 -3.73 9.00 -9.91
C TYR A 198 -3.30 8.70 -8.48
N PHE A 199 -3.88 9.37 -7.49
CA PHE A 199 -3.84 8.86 -6.12
C PHE A 199 -4.72 7.61 -6.07
N ASP A 200 -4.12 6.45 -5.72
CA ASP A 200 -4.87 5.22 -5.60
C ASP A 200 -5.33 5.01 -4.16
N GLN A 201 -4.38 4.98 -3.23
CA GLN A 201 -4.69 4.75 -1.83
C GLN A 201 -3.55 5.13 -0.89
N ASN A 202 -3.92 5.39 0.37
CA ASN A 202 -3.02 5.42 1.51
C ASN A 202 -3.40 4.30 2.48
N ARG A 203 -2.41 3.70 3.12
CA ARG A 203 -2.57 2.67 4.14
C ARG A 203 -1.76 3.04 5.36
N PHE A 204 -2.43 3.39 6.43
CA PHE A 204 -1.82 3.64 7.71
C PHE A 204 -2.03 2.45 8.65
N PHE A 205 -0.98 1.96 9.29
CA PHE A 205 -1.02 0.88 10.27
C PHE A 205 -0.37 1.30 11.58
N LEU A 206 -1.07 1.03 12.65
CA LEU A 206 -0.57 1.13 14.02
C LEU A 206 -0.79 -0.21 14.74
N GLY A 207 0.27 -0.76 15.33
CA GLY A 207 0.16 -2.05 15.98
C GLY A 207 1.38 -2.43 16.79
N LEU A 208 1.42 -3.70 17.13
CA LEU A 208 2.50 -4.34 17.87
C LEU A 208 3.23 -5.36 16.99
N SER A 209 4.53 -5.51 17.23
CA SER A 209 5.37 -6.57 16.68
C SER A 209 5.94 -7.38 17.84
N PHE A 210 5.61 -8.66 17.89
CA PHE A 210 6.18 -9.62 18.82
C PHE A 210 7.28 -10.41 18.12
N GLN A 211 8.52 -10.27 18.59
CA GLN A 211 9.66 -11.03 18.07
C GLN A 211 9.62 -12.42 18.69
N THR A 212 9.15 -13.43 17.96
CA THR A 212 9.00 -14.80 18.47
C THR A 212 10.32 -15.55 18.50
N SER A 213 11.22 -15.28 17.55
CA SER A 213 12.56 -15.87 17.47
C SER A 213 13.55 -14.86 16.87
N THR A 214 14.77 -15.26 16.58
CA THR A 214 15.75 -14.44 15.85
C THR A 214 15.38 -14.20 14.40
N THR A 215 14.56 -15.09 13.82
CA THR A 215 14.13 -15.09 12.42
C THR A 215 12.70 -14.64 12.23
N ASP A 216 11.86 -14.72 13.28
CA ASP A 216 10.41 -14.64 13.16
C ASP A 216 9.83 -13.52 13.98
N ASN A 217 8.87 -12.81 13.41
CA ASN A 217 8.03 -11.89 14.17
C ASN A 217 6.57 -11.91 13.71
N LEU A 218 5.68 -11.73 14.67
CA LEU A 218 4.24 -11.58 14.46
C LEU A 218 3.88 -10.12 14.64
N GLN A 219 3.25 -9.51 13.65
CA GLN A 219 2.68 -8.17 13.75
C GLN A 219 1.17 -8.23 13.74
N PHE A 220 0.54 -7.48 14.64
CA PHE A 220 -0.90 -7.38 14.72
C PHE A 220 -1.33 -5.97 15.16
N GLY A 221 -2.45 -5.52 14.66
CA GLY A 221 -2.96 -4.19 14.99
C GLY A 221 -4.01 -3.70 14.00
N TYR A 222 -4.28 -2.40 14.09
CA TYR A 222 -5.26 -1.70 13.28
C TYR A 222 -4.62 -1.11 12.04
N MET A 223 -5.30 -1.25 10.91
CA MET A 223 -4.94 -0.60 9.65
C MET A 223 -6.15 0.15 9.10
N ASN A 224 -5.93 1.40 8.73
CA ASN A 224 -6.84 2.19 7.94
C ASN A 224 -6.34 2.25 6.50
N LEU A 225 -7.23 2.00 5.55
CA LEU A 225 -6.98 2.18 4.13
C LEU A 225 -8.00 3.19 3.59
N PHE A 226 -7.51 4.26 3.00
CA PHE A 226 -8.29 5.21 2.22
C PHE A 226 -7.93 5.06 0.75
N GLN A 227 -8.94 4.81 -0.10
CA GLN A 227 -8.76 4.56 -1.53
C GLN A 227 -9.65 5.47 -2.35
N GLN A 228 -9.09 6.06 -3.42
CA GLN A 228 -9.85 6.72 -4.46
C GLN A 228 -10.16 5.72 -5.58
N LEU A 229 -11.43 5.61 -5.96
CA LEU A 229 -11.88 4.73 -7.03
C LEU A 229 -11.77 5.40 -8.40
N ALA A 230 -11.87 4.59 -9.45
CA ALA A 230 -11.70 5.05 -10.84
C ALA A 230 -12.60 6.22 -11.27
N PRO A 231 -13.85 6.38 -10.80
CA PRO A 231 -14.70 7.53 -11.12
C PRO A 231 -14.20 8.88 -10.57
N GLY A 232 -13.23 8.87 -9.63
CA GLY A 232 -12.59 10.08 -9.11
C GLY A 232 -13.29 10.74 -7.92
N ASN A 233 -14.61 10.68 -7.84
CA ASN A 233 -15.42 11.20 -6.73
C ASN A 233 -15.91 10.13 -5.76
N GLN A 234 -15.58 8.88 -6.01
CA GLN A 234 -15.90 7.73 -5.16
C GLN A 234 -14.68 7.29 -4.37
N TYR A 235 -14.88 7.02 -3.11
CA TYR A 235 -13.84 6.64 -2.17
C TYR A 235 -14.26 5.41 -1.38
N LYS A 236 -13.26 4.67 -0.93
CA LYS A 236 -13.43 3.51 -0.06
C LYS A 236 -12.55 3.69 1.18
N MET A 237 -13.14 3.51 2.34
CA MET A 237 -12.46 3.50 3.63
C MET A 237 -12.55 2.08 4.20
N VAL A 238 -11.40 1.45 4.42
CA VAL A 238 -11.35 0.11 5.02
C VAL A 238 -10.69 0.20 6.38
N ASN A 239 -11.41 -0.25 7.42
CA ASN A 239 -10.87 -0.51 8.74
C ASN A 239 -10.52 -2.00 8.81
N ALA A 240 -9.25 -2.32 9.04
CA ALA A 240 -8.82 -3.71 9.05
C ALA A 240 -8.08 -4.09 10.32
N ALA A 241 -8.43 -5.26 10.87
CA ALA A 241 -7.54 -5.99 11.75
C ALA A 241 -6.45 -6.65 10.89
N ARG A 242 -5.18 -6.26 11.10
CA ARG A 242 -4.05 -6.79 10.32
C ARG A 242 -3.21 -7.73 11.19
N ILE A 243 -2.95 -8.94 10.68
CA ILE A 243 -2.14 -9.96 11.34
C ILE A 243 -1.14 -10.50 10.31
N PHE A 244 0.14 -10.15 10.47
CA PHE A 244 1.21 -10.51 9.55
C PHE A 244 2.32 -11.27 10.26
N TYR A 245 2.71 -12.40 9.70
CA TYR A 245 3.82 -13.20 10.17
C TYR A 245 5.02 -13.05 9.21
N PHE A 246 6.17 -12.71 9.76
CA PHE A 246 7.41 -12.52 9.02
C PHE A 246 8.43 -13.58 9.42
N HIS A 247 8.96 -14.25 8.42
CA HIS A 247 9.97 -15.29 8.56
C HIS A 247 11.20 -14.92 7.73
N ASN A 248 12.29 -14.51 8.38
CA ASN A 248 13.50 -14.01 7.74
C ASN A 248 14.65 -14.96 8.01
N ILE A 249 15.09 -15.70 6.98
CA ILE A 249 16.11 -16.74 7.09
C ILE A 249 17.42 -16.23 6.49
N ASP A 250 18.51 -16.41 7.20
CA ASP A 250 19.86 -16.18 6.70
C ASP A 250 20.61 -17.51 6.68
N LEU A 251 20.82 -18.07 5.47
CA LEU A 251 21.48 -19.35 5.21
C LEU A 251 22.97 -19.17 4.88
N ARG A 252 23.51 -17.96 4.99
CA ARG A 252 24.94 -17.76 4.73
C ARG A 252 25.76 -18.53 5.75
N LYS A 253 26.81 -19.20 5.27
CA LYS A 253 27.82 -19.78 6.17
C LYS A 253 28.52 -18.62 6.89
N LYS A 254 28.44 -18.62 8.20
CA LYS A 254 29.19 -17.70 9.06
C LYS A 254 30.63 -18.18 9.18
#